data_8a6456a60646beb5bca4314b54189d6c
#
_entry.id   8a6456a60646beb5bca4314b54189d6c
#
_cell.length_a   1.000
_cell.length_b   1.000
_cell.length_c   1.000
_cell.angle_alpha   90.00
_cell.angle_beta   90.00
_cell.angle_gamma   90.00
#
_symmetry.space_group_name_H-M   'P 1'
#
loop_
_entity.id
_entity.type
_entity.pdbx_description
1 polymer ?
#
loop_
_entity_poly.entity_id
_entity_poly.type
_entity_poly.pdbx_seq_one_letter_code
_entity_poly.pdbx_strand_id
1 'polypeptide(L)'
;MAENVIYYGPPGTGKTYYMQKQIEKYTDYKIEDNDISSAYTLRSEDWLLITLVILQNNNPMSSPEIVNKITSLRLGHTRTVSDVLEAHSINDSTMGVIRKQPRIFFEVGGNWFVDRLKLLEYDSNFLINYVQKQKIEKRYDFVTFHQSFAYEDFIEGIRPSVDPVTNTLNYNPQDGVFKKICETARNNPSKQYALFIDEINRGNISEIFGELISLIELDKREGQYCELEAVLPYSKTKFTVPNNLNVIGTMNSADKSIANIDIALRRRFDFIVFPCDYEELEKAIRVRGYNPTSIDGIDVVKLLKVINKRIELLLDSNYIIGHAFFMKVETWTDIKDVIQKKIIPLLEEYFFDDLQKIQVVLNDIDDTGALVSEHIYTHEELEVDNLLTYVGEYVIESKRVYAANRNFTKNAIVKIYDGVIL
;
A
#
# COMPACT_ATOMS: atom_id res chain seq x y z
N MET A 1 -19.74 -10.97 5.83
CA MET A 1 -19.97 -11.21 4.39
C MET A 1 -18.64 -11.00 3.68
N ALA A 2 -18.40 -11.72 2.60
CA ALA A 2 -17.22 -11.47 1.77
C ALA A 2 -17.35 -10.13 1.03
N GLU A 3 -16.22 -9.57 0.59
CA GLU A 3 -16.15 -8.31 -0.14
C GLU A 3 -15.21 -8.42 -1.35
N ASN A 4 -15.51 -7.69 -2.40
CA ASN A 4 -14.61 -7.44 -3.51
C ASN A 4 -14.34 -5.94 -3.56
N VAL A 5 -13.11 -5.51 -3.30
CA VAL A 5 -12.78 -4.10 -3.19
C VAL A 5 -11.52 -3.77 -3.99
N ILE A 6 -11.53 -2.65 -4.69
CA ILE A 6 -10.33 -2.07 -5.32
C ILE A 6 -10.07 -0.69 -4.71
N TYR A 7 -8.92 -0.54 -4.06
CA TYR A 7 -8.40 0.73 -3.59
C TYR A 7 -7.62 1.41 -4.72
N TYR A 8 -8.11 2.54 -5.22
CA TYR A 8 -7.51 3.22 -6.37
C TYR A 8 -7.16 4.68 -6.07
N GLY A 9 -6.20 5.21 -6.78
CA GLY A 9 -5.78 6.61 -6.66
C GLY A 9 -4.37 6.85 -7.18
N PRO A 10 -3.89 8.09 -7.09
CA PRO A 10 -2.57 8.48 -7.57
C PRO A 10 -1.43 7.75 -6.86
N PRO A 11 -0.21 7.74 -7.43
CA PRO A 11 0.94 7.11 -6.80
C PRO A 11 1.33 7.82 -5.50
N GLY A 12 1.77 7.05 -4.51
CA GLY A 12 2.19 7.59 -3.22
C GLY A 12 1.06 8.02 -2.28
N THR A 13 -0.16 7.55 -2.46
CA THR A 13 -1.31 7.82 -1.55
C THR A 13 -1.49 6.78 -0.43
N GLY A 14 -0.55 5.84 -0.28
CA GLY A 14 -0.58 4.88 0.82
C GLY A 14 -1.44 3.62 0.59
N LYS A 15 -1.93 3.36 -0.63
CA LYS A 15 -2.76 2.19 -0.95
C LYS A 15 -2.14 0.86 -0.52
N THR A 16 -0.89 0.60 -0.91
CA THR A 16 -0.17 -0.63 -0.55
C THR A 16 0.04 -0.75 0.97
N TYR A 17 0.31 0.37 1.65
CA TYR A 17 0.42 0.40 3.12
C TYR A 17 -0.92 0.06 3.78
N TYR A 18 -2.03 0.61 3.28
CA TYR A 18 -3.36 0.26 3.77
C TYR A 18 -3.68 -1.21 3.53
N MET A 19 -3.35 -1.74 2.36
CA MET A 19 -3.52 -3.16 2.05
C MET A 19 -2.71 -4.05 3.01
N GLN A 20 -1.47 -3.67 3.36
CA GLN A 20 -0.68 -4.37 4.38
C GLN A 20 -1.38 -4.40 5.74
N LYS A 21 -2.05 -3.31 6.15
CA LYS A 21 -2.89 -3.30 7.37
C LYS A 21 -4.05 -4.27 7.27
N GLN A 22 -4.67 -4.43 6.10
CA GLN A 22 -5.74 -5.41 5.93
C GLN A 22 -5.23 -6.86 6.04
N ILE A 23 -4.02 -7.15 5.55
CA ILE A 23 -3.38 -8.47 5.66
C ILE A 23 -3.37 -8.98 7.11
N GLU A 24 -3.20 -8.09 8.07
CA GLU A 24 -3.18 -8.45 9.48
C GLU A 24 -4.49 -9.08 9.98
N LYS A 25 -5.63 -8.75 9.40
CA LYS A 25 -6.93 -9.35 9.73
C LYS A 25 -7.01 -10.84 9.34
N TYR A 26 -6.17 -11.24 8.39
CA TYR A 26 -6.12 -12.60 7.84
C TYR A 26 -4.87 -13.38 8.28
N THR A 27 -4.27 -12.96 9.42
CA THR A 27 -3.08 -13.61 9.97
C THR A 27 -3.40 -14.11 11.37
N ASP A 28 -3.34 -15.42 11.60
CA ASP A 28 -3.53 -16.04 12.90
C ASP A 28 -2.18 -16.42 13.50
N TYR A 29 -2.03 -16.21 14.82
CA TYR A 29 -0.81 -16.54 15.56
C TYR A 29 -1.10 -17.75 16.45
N LYS A 30 -0.32 -18.82 16.30
CA LYS A 30 -0.40 -20.03 17.14
C LYS A 30 0.58 -19.90 18.31
N ILE A 31 0.32 -18.94 19.21
CA ILE A 31 1.09 -18.71 20.42
C ILE A 31 0.61 -19.65 21.52
N GLU A 32 1.49 -20.36 22.19
CA GLU A 32 1.17 -21.22 23.32
C GLU A 32 1.41 -20.51 24.66
N ASP A 33 0.80 -21.02 25.75
CA ASP A 33 0.97 -20.44 27.09
C ASP A 33 2.43 -20.46 27.55
N ASN A 34 3.21 -21.45 27.13
CA ASN A 34 4.63 -21.52 27.40
C ASN A 34 5.43 -20.43 26.69
N ASP A 35 5.04 -20.02 25.47
CA ASP A 35 5.70 -18.93 24.75
C ASP A 35 5.51 -17.62 25.50
N ILE A 36 4.27 -17.36 25.99
CA ILE A 36 3.94 -16.17 26.78
C ILE A 36 4.73 -16.14 28.08
N SER A 37 4.75 -17.27 28.80
CA SER A 37 5.44 -17.39 30.07
C SER A 37 6.96 -17.19 29.90
N SER A 38 7.55 -17.77 28.87
CA SER A 38 8.97 -17.63 28.56
C SER A 38 9.34 -16.18 28.19
N ALA A 39 8.54 -15.53 27.36
CA ALA A 39 8.75 -14.15 26.94
C ALA A 39 8.66 -13.18 28.15
N TYR A 40 7.66 -13.37 29.01
CA TYR A 40 7.48 -12.53 30.19
C TYR A 40 8.59 -12.75 31.23
N THR A 41 9.08 -13.97 31.40
CA THR A 41 10.20 -14.28 32.28
C THR A 41 11.49 -13.58 31.84
N LEU A 42 11.70 -13.43 30.54
CA LEU A 42 12.87 -12.77 29.96
C LEU A 42 12.89 -11.25 30.16
N ARG A 43 11.74 -10.57 30.03
CA ARG A 43 11.67 -9.10 30.03
C ARG A 43 10.86 -8.49 31.15
N SER A 44 9.95 -9.21 31.78
CA SER A 44 9.04 -8.75 32.84
C SER A 44 8.30 -7.43 32.48
N GLU A 45 7.91 -7.28 31.21
CA GLU A 45 7.21 -6.10 30.72
C GLU A 45 5.71 -6.42 30.52
N ASP A 46 4.84 -5.72 31.27
CA ASP A 46 3.40 -5.98 31.27
C ASP A 46 2.75 -5.74 29.89
N TRP A 47 3.22 -4.75 29.11
CA TRP A 47 2.73 -4.52 27.75
C TRP A 47 3.03 -5.70 26.80
N LEU A 48 4.20 -6.35 26.94
CA LEU A 48 4.57 -7.52 26.16
C LEU A 48 3.66 -8.71 26.49
N LEU A 49 3.41 -8.94 27.78
CA LEU A 49 2.50 -9.97 28.23
C LEU A 49 1.09 -9.80 27.65
N ILE A 50 0.53 -8.59 27.76
CA ILE A 50 -0.80 -8.27 27.20
C ILE A 50 -0.82 -8.42 25.68
N THR A 51 0.23 -7.96 24.98
CA THR A 51 0.36 -8.10 23.53
C THR A 51 0.27 -9.59 23.12
N LEU A 52 1.06 -10.45 23.74
CA LEU A 52 1.08 -11.88 23.42
C LEU A 52 -0.25 -12.57 23.75
N VAL A 53 -0.92 -12.18 24.82
CA VAL A 53 -2.27 -12.70 25.18
C VAL A 53 -3.30 -12.33 24.12
N ILE A 54 -3.33 -11.07 23.67
CA ILE A 54 -4.27 -10.65 22.62
C ILE A 54 -3.94 -11.34 21.28
N LEU A 55 -2.65 -11.44 20.91
CA LEU A 55 -2.22 -12.12 19.70
C LEU A 55 -2.55 -13.63 19.73
N GLN A 56 -2.42 -14.29 20.89
CA GLN A 56 -2.79 -15.71 21.06
C GLN A 56 -4.28 -15.94 20.77
N ASN A 57 -5.13 -15.03 21.21
CA ASN A 57 -6.58 -15.16 21.02
C ASN A 57 -6.99 -15.01 19.55
N ASN A 58 -6.15 -14.38 18.71
CA ASN A 58 -6.42 -14.03 17.28
C ASN A 58 -7.72 -13.22 17.06
N ASN A 59 -8.35 -12.76 18.13
CA ASN A 59 -9.54 -11.91 18.15
C ASN A 59 -9.35 -10.82 19.21
N PRO A 60 -10.04 -9.68 19.07
CA PRO A 60 -10.00 -8.64 20.10
C PRO A 60 -10.51 -9.19 21.43
N MET A 61 -9.98 -8.65 22.52
CA MET A 61 -10.34 -9.08 23.88
C MET A 61 -10.77 -7.89 24.74
N SER A 62 -11.78 -8.06 25.55
CA SER A 62 -12.12 -7.12 26.61
C SER A 62 -11.09 -7.15 27.75
N SER A 63 -10.96 -6.04 28.49
CA SER A 63 -10.05 -5.99 29.64
C SER A 63 -10.29 -7.13 30.65
N PRO A 64 -11.52 -7.52 31.01
CA PRO A 64 -11.75 -8.67 31.88
C PRO A 64 -11.27 -10.01 31.32
N GLU A 65 -11.42 -10.25 30.00
CA GLU A 65 -10.93 -11.48 29.35
C GLU A 65 -9.40 -11.55 29.39
N ILE A 66 -8.71 -10.42 29.15
CA ILE A 66 -7.25 -10.32 29.26
C ILE A 66 -6.81 -10.63 30.70
N VAL A 67 -7.45 -10.04 31.71
CA VAL A 67 -7.17 -10.29 33.13
C VAL A 67 -7.35 -11.78 33.47
N ASN A 68 -8.45 -12.38 33.04
CA ASN A 68 -8.74 -13.80 33.29
C ASN A 68 -7.64 -14.70 32.67
N LYS A 69 -7.23 -14.40 31.44
CA LYS A 69 -6.17 -15.17 30.76
C LYS A 69 -4.83 -15.02 31.48
N ILE A 70 -4.41 -13.81 31.82
CA ILE A 70 -3.14 -13.57 32.56
C ILE A 70 -3.16 -14.28 33.92
N THR A 71 -4.30 -14.23 34.63
CA THR A 71 -4.45 -14.93 35.90
C THR A 71 -4.29 -16.44 35.74
N SER A 72 -4.83 -17.02 34.67
CA SER A 72 -4.69 -18.46 34.37
C SER A 72 -3.24 -18.89 34.13
N LEU A 73 -2.41 -17.98 33.61
CA LEU A 73 -0.98 -18.23 33.37
C LEU A 73 -0.14 -18.20 34.65
N ARG A 74 -0.70 -17.77 35.77
CA ARG A 74 -0.02 -17.64 37.09
C ARG A 74 1.27 -16.78 37.06
N LEU A 75 1.31 -15.81 36.15
CA LEU A 75 2.39 -14.85 36.02
C LEU A 75 2.10 -13.64 36.93
N GLY A 76 3.05 -13.31 37.80
CA GLY A 76 2.94 -12.14 38.69
C GLY A 76 3.13 -10.87 37.86
N HIS A 77 2.06 -10.19 37.43
CA HIS A 77 2.12 -8.86 36.85
C HIS A 77 1.90 -7.80 37.92
N THR A 78 2.53 -6.64 37.74
CA THR A 78 2.65 -5.62 38.80
C THR A 78 1.65 -4.47 38.64
N ARG A 79 0.94 -4.36 37.52
CA ARG A 79 0.01 -3.27 37.19
C ARG A 79 -1.34 -3.77 36.79
N THR A 80 -2.36 -2.90 36.91
CA THR A 80 -3.66 -3.22 36.37
C THR A 80 -3.59 -3.27 34.83
N VAL A 81 -4.27 -4.25 34.23
CA VAL A 81 -4.31 -4.43 32.77
C VAL A 81 -4.80 -3.15 32.08
N SER A 82 -5.81 -2.49 32.65
CA SER A 82 -6.37 -1.25 32.10
C SER A 82 -5.32 -0.12 32.07
N ASP A 83 -4.51 0.05 33.12
CA ASP A 83 -3.49 1.08 33.16
C ASP A 83 -2.40 0.86 32.11
N VAL A 84 -2.04 -0.41 31.85
CA VAL A 84 -1.05 -0.74 30.81
C VAL A 84 -1.62 -0.51 29.42
N LEU A 85 -2.84 -0.96 29.14
CA LEU A 85 -3.51 -0.73 27.87
C LEU A 85 -3.64 0.76 27.55
N GLU A 86 -4.07 1.54 28.51
CA GLU A 86 -4.17 2.99 28.40
C GLU A 86 -2.78 3.65 28.17
N ALA A 87 -1.76 3.27 28.95
CA ALA A 87 -0.43 3.84 28.83
C ALA A 87 0.22 3.57 27.46
N HIS A 88 -0.09 2.43 26.85
CA HIS A 88 0.44 2.00 25.57
C HIS A 88 -0.58 2.14 24.39
N SER A 89 -1.67 2.88 24.59
CA SER A 89 -2.68 3.13 23.58
C SER A 89 -2.22 4.14 22.51
N ILE A 90 -2.65 3.93 21.26
CA ILE A 90 -2.48 4.87 20.15
C ILE A 90 -3.49 6.02 20.18
N ASN A 91 -4.63 5.83 20.80
CA ASN A 91 -5.64 6.87 20.93
C ASN A 91 -5.22 7.90 21.98
N ASP A 92 -5.49 9.18 21.73
CA ASP A 92 -5.27 10.20 22.75
C ASP A 92 -6.35 10.04 23.83
N SER A 93 -5.91 9.80 25.07
CA SER A 93 -6.84 9.70 26.19
C SER A 93 -7.17 11.11 26.73
N THR A 94 -8.38 11.24 27.21
CA THR A 94 -8.88 12.48 27.80
C THR A 94 -8.45 12.68 29.27
N MET A 95 -7.78 11.71 29.91
CA MET A 95 -7.46 11.75 31.34
C MET A 95 -6.00 11.36 31.61
N GLY A 96 -5.14 12.34 31.84
CA GLY A 96 -3.92 12.33 32.69
C GLY A 96 -2.96 11.13 32.67
N VAL A 97 -3.16 10.15 31.80
CA VAL A 97 -2.30 8.95 31.74
C VAL A 97 -1.02 9.27 30.99
N ILE A 98 0.13 9.04 31.59
CA ILE A 98 1.44 9.20 30.95
C ILE A 98 1.60 8.10 29.92
N ARG A 99 1.70 8.49 28.66
CA ARG A 99 1.92 7.58 27.53
C ARG A 99 3.34 7.01 27.54
N LYS A 100 3.44 5.72 27.19
CA LYS A 100 4.69 4.97 27.11
C LYS A 100 4.85 4.31 25.75
N GLN A 101 6.08 4.08 25.36
CA GLN A 101 6.38 3.23 24.19
C GLN A 101 6.40 1.75 24.60
N PRO A 102 6.01 0.84 23.69
CA PRO A 102 5.38 1.11 22.39
C PRO A 102 3.91 1.57 22.51
N ARG A 103 3.45 2.42 21.58
CA ARG A 103 2.04 2.80 21.48
C ARG A 103 1.36 1.91 20.43
N ILE A 104 0.81 0.80 20.87
CA ILE A 104 0.35 -0.30 19.98
C ILE A 104 -1.08 -0.76 20.25
N PHE A 105 -1.70 -0.38 21.36
CA PHE A 105 -3.07 -0.80 21.65
C PHE A 105 -4.10 0.22 21.16
N PHE A 106 -5.25 -0.26 20.74
CA PHE A 106 -6.42 0.58 20.47
C PHE A 106 -7.70 -0.15 20.84
N GLU A 107 -8.71 0.62 21.21
CA GLU A 107 -10.01 0.10 21.66
C GLU A 107 -11.10 0.41 20.64
N VAL A 108 -11.94 -0.59 20.37
CA VAL A 108 -13.16 -0.43 19.57
C VAL A 108 -14.28 -1.21 20.22
N GLY A 109 -15.34 -0.54 20.64
CA GLY A 109 -16.54 -1.17 21.21
C GLY A 109 -16.29 -1.98 22.48
N GLY A 110 -15.38 -1.53 23.34
CA GLY A 110 -15.02 -2.22 24.60
C GLY A 110 -13.99 -3.33 24.45
N ASN A 111 -13.51 -3.60 23.25
CA ASN A 111 -12.51 -4.62 22.97
C ASN A 111 -11.19 -3.99 22.54
N TRP A 112 -10.09 -4.54 23.04
CA TRP A 112 -8.72 -4.11 22.77
C TRP A 112 -8.08 -4.90 21.65
N PHE A 113 -7.34 -4.19 20.82
CA PHE A 113 -6.59 -4.69 19.66
C PHE A 113 -5.12 -4.33 19.79
N VAL A 114 -4.27 -5.10 19.11
CA VAL A 114 -2.86 -4.76 18.89
C VAL A 114 -2.70 -4.24 17.47
N ASP A 115 -2.18 -3.03 17.30
CA ASP A 115 -1.70 -2.56 16.00
C ASP A 115 -0.34 -3.23 15.69
N ARG A 116 -0.40 -4.30 14.92
CA ARG A 116 0.76 -5.14 14.61
C ARG A 116 1.80 -4.41 13.75
N LEU A 117 1.38 -3.45 12.92
CA LEU A 117 2.34 -2.65 12.15
C LEU A 117 3.14 -1.75 13.06
N LYS A 118 2.50 -1.03 13.98
CA LYS A 118 3.21 -0.23 14.99
C LYS A 118 4.06 -1.07 15.93
N LEU A 119 3.63 -2.29 16.23
CA LEU A 119 4.44 -3.24 16.99
C LEU A 119 5.71 -3.61 16.22
N LEU A 120 5.61 -3.90 14.92
CA LEU A 120 6.76 -4.23 14.06
C LEU A 120 7.63 -3.01 13.73
N GLU A 121 7.05 -1.80 13.69
CA GLU A 121 7.81 -0.55 13.59
C GLU A 121 8.66 -0.31 14.85
N TYR A 122 8.14 -0.66 16.03
CA TYR A 122 8.85 -0.55 17.31
C TYR A 122 9.90 -1.64 17.49
N ASP A 123 9.57 -2.90 17.19
CA ASP A 123 10.47 -4.05 17.21
C ASP A 123 10.26 -4.93 16.00
N SER A 124 11.06 -4.68 14.96
CA SER A 124 10.97 -5.42 13.68
C SER A 124 11.21 -6.94 13.84
N ASN A 125 11.84 -7.34 14.91
CA ASN A 125 12.12 -8.75 15.22
C ASN A 125 11.14 -9.35 16.23
N PHE A 126 10.09 -8.63 16.63
CA PHE A 126 9.15 -9.06 17.66
C PHE A 126 8.63 -10.49 17.43
N LEU A 127 8.14 -10.75 16.20
CA LEU A 127 7.62 -12.07 15.86
C LEU A 127 8.70 -13.16 15.83
N ILE A 128 9.93 -12.80 15.48
CA ILE A 128 11.07 -13.75 15.49
C ILE A 128 11.49 -14.08 16.92
N ASN A 129 11.48 -13.08 17.79
CA ASN A 129 11.96 -13.19 19.16
C ASN A 129 10.96 -13.91 20.08
N TYR A 130 9.66 -13.69 19.86
CA TYR A 130 8.61 -14.16 20.77
C TYR A 130 7.59 -15.11 20.13
N VAL A 131 7.50 -15.12 18.80
CA VAL A 131 6.61 -16.03 18.06
C VAL A 131 7.41 -16.72 16.96
N GLN A 132 7.59 -18.02 17.06
CA GLN A 132 8.27 -18.79 16.03
C GLN A 132 7.51 -18.70 14.69
N LYS A 133 8.21 -18.45 13.56
CA LYS A 133 7.58 -18.32 12.22
C LYS A 133 6.67 -19.47 11.84
N GLN A 134 6.94 -20.69 12.31
CA GLN A 134 6.13 -21.89 12.07
C GLN A 134 4.76 -21.83 12.77
N LYS A 135 4.57 -20.89 13.70
CA LYS A 135 3.32 -20.70 14.44
C LYS A 135 2.42 -19.58 13.86
N ILE A 136 2.74 -19.10 12.64
CA ILE A 136 1.93 -18.11 11.93
C ILE A 136 1.11 -18.83 10.86
N GLU A 137 -0.21 -18.75 10.94
CA GLU A 137 -1.14 -19.26 9.93
C GLU A 137 -1.67 -18.09 9.10
N LYS A 138 -1.41 -18.15 7.80
CA LYS A 138 -1.87 -17.14 6.85
C LYS A 138 -3.20 -17.60 6.24
N ARG A 139 -4.23 -16.78 6.38
CA ARG A 139 -5.51 -16.92 5.72
C ARG A 139 -5.62 -15.99 4.51
N TYR A 140 -4.50 -15.70 3.87
CA TYR A 140 -4.42 -14.87 2.69
C TYR A 140 -3.32 -15.34 1.75
N ASP A 141 -3.50 -15.00 0.48
CA ASP A 141 -2.43 -14.97 -0.52
C ASP A 141 -2.27 -13.55 -1.07
N PHE A 142 -1.08 -13.27 -1.59
CA PHE A 142 -0.72 -11.98 -2.16
C PHE A 142 -0.08 -12.18 -3.53
N VAL A 143 -0.58 -11.45 -4.53
CA VAL A 143 -0.02 -11.44 -5.88
C VAL A 143 0.10 -10.01 -6.39
N THR A 144 1.06 -9.77 -7.27
CA THR A 144 1.16 -8.52 -8.03
C THR A 144 0.88 -8.85 -9.50
N PHE A 145 -0.07 -8.17 -10.10
CA PHE A 145 -0.33 -8.34 -11.51
C PHE A 145 0.73 -7.59 -12.35
N HIS A 146 1.10 -8.19 -13.46
CA HIS A 146 2.00 -7.63 -14.46
C HIS A 146 1.60 -8.16 -15.84
N GLN A 147 2.15 -7.58 -16.91
CA GLN A 147 1.76 -7.92 -18.28
C GLN A 147 1.90 -9.41 -18.66
N SER A 148 2.85 -10.13 -18.04
CA SER A 148 3.07 -11.55 -18.27
C SER A 148 2.33 -12.47 -17.29
N PHE A 149 1.50 -11.91 -16.36
CA PHE A 149 0.71 -12.71 -15.44
C PHE A 149 -0.50 -13.28 -16.18
N ALA A 150 -0.71 -14.59 -16.12
CA ALA A 150 -1.66 -15.29 -16.96
C ALA A 150 -2.66 -16.15 -16.15
N TYR A 151 -3.67 -16.66 -16.84
CA TYR A 151 -4.64 -17.62 -16.29
C TYR A 151 -3.98 -18.82 -15.64
N GLU A 152 -2.90 -19.32 -16.25
CA GLU A 152 -2.14 -20.47 -15.78
C GLU A 152 -1.44 -20.23 -14.43
N ASP A 153 -1.12 -18.98 -14.12
CA ASP A 153 -0.55 -18.60 -12.81
C ASP A 153 -1.63 -18.38 -11.76
N PHE A 154 -2.80 -17.93 -12.22
CA PHE A 154 -3.87 -17.51 -11.34
C PHE A 154 -4.86 -18.62 -11.02
N ILE A 155 -5.34 -19.33 -12.01
CA ILE A 155 -6.38 -20.35 -11.87
C ILE A 155 -5.78 -21.75 -11.92
N GLU A 156 -5.38 -22.22 -13.09
CA GLU A 156 -4.71 -23.50 -13.29
C GLU A 156 -3.99 -23.54 -14.65
N GLY A 157 -2.91 -24.29 -14.73
CA GLY A 157 -2.15 -24.44 -15.98
C GLY A 157 -1.38 -25.74 -16.05
N ILE A 158 -1.07 -26.20 -17.26
CA ILE A 158 -0.25 -27.41 -17.47
C ILE A 158 1.22 -27.04 -17.22
N ARG A 159 1.84 -27.68 -16.23
CA ARG A 159 3.26 -27.50 -15.91
C ARG A 159 4.00 -28.82 -15.89
N PRO A 160 5.26 -28.85 -16.38
CA PRO A 160 6.09 -30.03 -16.28
C PRO A 160 6.40 -30.33 -14.81
N SER A 161 6.27 -31.60 -14.42
CA SER A 161 6.67 -32.10 -13.11
C SER A 161 7.45 -33.41 -13.31
N VAL A 162 8.48 -33.61 -12.52
CA VAL A 162 9.27 -34.86 -12.55
C VAL A 162 8.73 -35.77 -11.46
N ASP A 163 8.30 -36.94 -11.84
CA ASP A 163 7.92 -37.98 -10.89
C ASP A 163 9.17 -38.43 -10.08
N PRO A 164 9.15 -38.29 -8.75
CA PRO A 164 10.33 -38.56 -7.93
C PRO A 164 10.71 -40.03 -7.88
N VAL A 165 9.80 -40.94 -8.27
CA VAL A 165 10.02 -42.40 -8.24
C VAL A 165 10.52 -42.91 -9.61
N THR A 166 9.85 -42.49 -10.67
CA THR A 166 10.13 -42.97 -12.04
C THR A 166 11.10 -42.08 -12.82
N ASN A 167 11.40 -40.90 -12.31
CA ASN A 167 12.18 -39.86 -12.97
C ASN A 167 11.64 -39.48 -14.37
N THR A 168 10.34 -39.69 -14.60
CA THR A 168 9.64 -39.35 -15.85
C THR A 168 9.08 -37.97 -15.79
N LEU A 169 9.08 -37.27 -16.93
CA LEU A 169 8.46 -35.94 -17.06
C LEU A 169 6.96 -36.12 -17.31
N ASN A 170 6.15 -35.54 -16.41
CA ASN A 170 4.70 -35.51 -16.51
C ASN A 170 4.20 -34.12 -16.75
N TYR A 171 3.09 -33.99 -17.49
CA TYR A 171 2.41 -32.71 -17.77
C TYR A 171 1.02 -32.76 -17.16
N ASN A 172 0.88 -32.27 -15.94
CA ASN A 172 -0.39 -32.27 -15.24
C ASN A 172 -0.88 -30.84 -14.98
N PRO A 173 -2.21 -30.62 -14.97
CA PRO A 173 -2.76 -29.38 -14.48
C PRO A 173 -2.29 -29.11 -13.04
N GLN A 174 -1.75 -27.93 -12.81
CA GLN A 174 -1.38 -27.44 -11.48
C GLN A 174 -2.23 -26.23 -11.13
N ASP A 175 -2.64 -26.17 -9.88
CA ASP A 175 -3.49 -25.09 -9.39
C ASP A 175 -2.71 -23.80 -9.27
N GLY A 176 -3.31 -22.70 -9.75
CA GLY A 176 -2.85 -21.35 -9.54
C GLY A 176 -3.20 -20.81 -8.15
N VAL A 177 -2.78 -19.57 -7.89
CA VAL A 177 -2.93 -18.97 -6.55
C VAL A 177 -4.39 -18.79 -6.14
N PHE A 178 -5.27 -18.36 -7.07
CA PHE A 178 -6.70 -18.16 -6.77
C PHE A 178 -7.41 -19.46 -6.44
N LYS A 179 -7.14 -20.50 -7.23
CA LYS A 179 -7.75 -21.83 -7.00
C LYS A 179 -7.31 -22.40 -5.64
N LYS A 180 -6.02 -22.31 -5.30
CA LYS A 180 -5.48 -22.79 -4.02
C LYS A 180 -6.13 -22.09 -2.82
N ILE A 181 -6.25 -20.77 -2.86
CA ILE A 181 -6.85 -20.05 -1.73
C ILE A 181 -8.36 -20.32 -1.63
N CYS A 182 -9.07 -20.52 -2.76
CA CYS A 182 -10.46 -20.95 -2.75
C CYS A 182 -10.63 -22.30 -2.07
N GLU A 183 -9.78 -23.29 -2.36
CA GLU A 183 -9.81 -24.61 -1.73
C GLU A 183 -9.51 -24.51 -0.22
N THR A 184 -8.53 -23.72 0.16
CA THR A 184 -8.19 -23.49 1.57
C THR A 184 -9.35 -22.83 2.33
N ALA A 185 -9.99 -21.83 1.72
CA ALA A 185 -11.15 -21.16 2.29
C ALA A 185 -12.37 -22.10 2.43
N ARG A 186 -12.63 -22.92 1.43
CA ARG A 186 -13.72 -23.92 1.44
C ARG A 186 -13.55 -24.95 2.56
N ASN A 187 -12.30 -25.38 2.82
CA ASN A 187 -12.00 -26.33 3.89
C ASN A 187 -12.15 -25.72 5.30
N ASN A 188 -12.26 -24.41 5.42
CA ASN A 188 -12.43 -23.70 6.70
C ASN A 188 -13.53 -22.63 6.63
N PRO A 189 -14.80 -23.01 6.48
CA PRO A 189 -15.90 -22.09 6.20
C PRO A 189 -16.21 -21.11 7.35
N SER A 190 -15.74 -21.40 8.56
CA SER A 190 -15.91 -20.53 9.74
C SER A 190 -14.95 -19.35 9.79
N LYS A 191 -13.88 -19.36 8.96
CA LYS A 191 -12.88 -18.30 8.91
C LYS A 191 -12.97 -17.53 7.59
N GLN A 192 -12.69 -16.21 7.64
CA GLN A 192 -12.57 -15.38 6.44
C GLN A 192 -11.15 -15.48 5.87
N TYR A 193 -11.07 -15.55 4.55
CA TYR A 193 -9.85 -15.57 3.76
C TYR A 193 -9.78 -14.35 2.85
N ALA A 194 -8.59 -13.99 2.37
CA ALA A 194 -8.42 -12.91 1.41
C ALA A 194 -7.39 -13.22 0.33
N LEU A 195 -7.68 -12.84 -0.89
CA LEU A 195 -6.68 -12.69 -1.95
C LEU A 195 -6.39 -11.21 -2.14
N PHE A 196 -5.14 -10.82 -1.94
CA PHE A 196 -4.64 -9.48 -2.18
C PHE A 196 -3.97 -9.42 -3.56
N ILE A 197 -4.43 -8.47 -4.38
CA ILE A 197 -3.92 -8.26 -5.75
C ILE A 197 -3.37 -6.84 -5.85
N ASP A 198 -2.05 -6.69 -5.83
CA ASP A 198 -1.43 -5.39 -6.05
C ASP A 198 -1.33 -5.09 -7.55
N GLU A 199 -1.51 -3.82 -7.92
CA GLU A 199 -1.48 -3.35 -9.32
C GLU A 199 -2.43 -4.15 -10.24
N ILE A 200 -3.67 -4.36 -9.79
CA ILE A 200 -4.65 -5.21 -10.48
C ILE A 200 -4.87 -4.80 -11.95
N ASN A 201 -4.70 -3.52 -12.27
CA ASN A 201 -4.83 -2.98 -13.62
C ASN A 201 -3.61 -3.22 -14.53
N ARG A 202 -2.48 -3.75 -14.03
CA ARG A 202 -1.28 -4.03 -14.85
C ARG A 202 -1.35 -5.35 -15.62
N GLY A 203 -2.30 -6.21 -15.29
CA GLY A 203 -2.58 -7.43 -16.03
C GLY A 203 -3.84 -7.32 -16.91
N ASN A 204 -3.95 -8.20 -17.90
CA ASN A 204 -5.22 -8.35 -18.63
C ASN A 204 -6.21 -9.14 -17.77
N ILE A 205 -7.04 -8.45 -17.01
CA ILE A 205 -7.90 -9.04 -16.00
C ILE A 205 -8.89 -10.04 -16.61
N SER A 206 -9.43 -9.75 -17.78
CA SER A 206 -10.38 -10.64 -18.47
C SER A 206 -9.72 -11.96 -18.88
N GLU A 207 -8.45 -11.93 -19.29
CA GLU A 207 -7.67 -13.14 -19.59
C GLU A 207 -7.27 -13.90 -18.31
N ILE A 208 -6.84 -13.16 -17.27
CA ILE A 208 -6.37 -13.75 -16.02
C ILE A 208 -7.50 -14.46 -15.26
N PHE A 209 -8.68 -13.85 -15.18
CA PHE A 209 -9.84 -14.45 -14.51
C PHE A 209 -10.60 -15.44 -15.41
N GLY A 210 -10.56 -15.25 -16.72
CA GLY A 210 -11.31 -16.06 -17.67
C GLY A 210 -12.80 -16.17 -17.31
N GLU A 211 -13.35 -17.37 -17.35
CA GLU A 211 -14.72 -17.67 -16.97
C GLU A 211 -15.05 -17.38 -15.51
N LEU A 212 -14.05 -17.38 -14.63
CA LEU A 212 -14.25 -17.14 -13.18
C LEU A 212 -14.58 -15.70 -12.86
N ILE A 213 -14.42 -14.77 -13.80
CA ILE A 213 -14.78 -13.37 -13.60
C ILE A 213 -16.25 -13.18 -13.20
N SER A 214 -17.14 -14.07 -13.64
CA SER A 214 -18.53 -14.06 -13.24
C SER A 214 -18.78 -14.71 -11.88
N LEU A 215 -17.96 -15.66 -11.50
CA LEU A 215 -18.12 -16.41 -10.25
C LEU A 215 -17.67 -15.62 -9.02
N ILE A 216 -16.84 -14.59 -9.21
CA ILE A 216 -16.41 -13.74 -8.07
C ILE A 216 -17.52 -12.81 -7.58
N GLU A 217 -18.60 -12.59 -8.33
CA GLU A 217 -19.77 -11.80 -7.88
C GLU A 217 -20.34 -12.43 -6.60
N LEU A 218 -20.65 -11.59 -5.61
CA LEU A 218 -20.99 -12.06 -4.25
C LEU A 218 -22.24 -12.95 -4.21
N ASP A 219 -23.23 -12.67 -5.06
CA ASP A 219 -24.48 -13.42 -5.18
C ASP A 219 -24.34 -14.74 -5.95
N LYS A 220 -23.22 -14.93 -6.66
CA LYS A 220 -22.94 -16.14 -7.48
C LYS A 220 -21.99 -17.13 -6.82
N ARG A 221 -21.54 -16.82 -5.61
CA ARG A 221 -20.63 -17.66 -4.86
C ARG A 221 -21.32 -18.86 -4.25
N GLU A 222 -20.53 -19.82 -3.81
CA GLU A 222 -20.98 -21.06 -3.17
C GLU A 222 -21.97 -20.78 -2.02
N GLY A 223 -23.13 -21.43 -2.05
CA GLY A 223 -24.20 -21.27 -1.09
C GLY A 223 -25.05 -20.01 -1.22
N GLN A 224 -24.84 -19.19 -2.26
CA GLN A 224 -25.64 -17.99 -2.51
C GLN A 224 -26.83 -18.27 -3.46
N TYR A 225 -27.81 -17.35 -3.48
CA TYR A 225 -29.06 -17.52 -4.22
C TYR A 225 -28.85 -17.73 -5.75
N CYS A 226 -27.85 -17.07 -6.33
CA CYS A 226 -27.51 -17.17 -7.75
C CYS A 226 -26.23 -17.98 -7.99
N GLU A 227 -25.91 -18.94 -7.12
CA GLU A 227 -24.69 -19.74 -7.23
C GLU A 227 -24.44 -20.22 -8.66
N LEU A 228 -23.23 -19.99 -9.16
CA LEU A 228 -22.77 -20.44 -10.48
C LEU A 228 -21.53 -21.33 -10.34
N GLU A 229 -21.46 -22.29 -11.25
CA GLU A 229 -20.37 -23.23 -11.40
C GLU A 229 -19.77 -23.11 -12.81
N ALA A 230 -18.45 -23.16 -12.91
CA ALA A 230 -17.74 -23.27 -14.19
C ALA A 230 -16.96 -24.58 -14.27
N VAL A 231 -16.74 -25.05 -15.50
CA VAL A 231 -15.85 -26.20 -15.76
C VAL A 231 -14.49 -25.66 -16.20
N LEU A 232 -13.46 -25.93 -15.43
CA LEU A 232 -12.11 -25.45 -15.72
C LEU A 232 -11.53 -26.08 -16.97
N PRO A 233 -10.77 -25.34 -17.80
CA PRO A 233 -10.37 -25.80 -19.14
C PRO A 233 -9.30 -26.90 -19.12
N TYR A 234 -8.39 -26.93 -18.13
CA TYR A 234 -7.30 -27.92 -18.08
C TYR A 234 -7.68 -29.16 -17.27
N SER A 235 -8.12 -28.98 -16.03
CA SER A 235 -8.48 -30.10 -15.14
C SER A 235 -9.84 -30.74 -15.48
N LYS A 236 -10.70 -30.02 -16.22
CA LYS A 236 -12.11 -30.41 -16.49
C LYS A 236 -12.96 -30.58 -15.24
N THR A 237 -12.48 -30.05 -14.10
CA THR A 237 -13.23 -30.09 -12.84
C THR A 237 -14.22 -28.92 -12.74
N LYS A 238 -15.31 -29.13 -12.03
CA LYS A 238 -16.26 -28.11 -11.67
C LYS A 238 -15.68 -27.22 -10.58
N PHE A 239 -15.89 -25.92 -10.68
CA PHE A 239 -15.35 -24.94 -9.78
C PHE A 239 -16.37 -23.88 -9.39
N THR A 240 -16.41 -23.55 -8.10
CA THR A 240 -17.19 -22.48 -7.50
C THR A 240 -16.27 -21.59 -6.67
N VAL A 241 -16.63 -20.36 -6.41
CA VAL A 241 -15.90 -19.45 -5.51
C VAL A 241 -16.54 -19.50 -4.12
N PRO A 242 -15.78 -19.79 -3.06
CA PRO A 242 -16.33 -19.88 -1.70
C PRO A 242 -16.77 -18.51 -1.17
N ASN A 243 -17.82 -18.49 -0.35
CA ASN A 243 -18.43 -17.26 0.16
C ASN A 243 -17.65 -16.60 1.31
N ASN A 244 -16.59 -17.20 1.81
CA ASN A 244 -15.72 -16.68 2.86
C ASN A 244 -14.38 -16.17 2.34
N LEU A 245 -14.25 -15.94 1.01
CA LEU A 245 -13.05 -15.38 0.37
C LEU A 245 -13.29 -13.91 -0.03
N ASN A 246 -12.47 -13.00 0.47
CA ASN A 246 -12.43 -11.60 0.05
C ASN A 246 -11.43 -11.42 -1.09
N VAL A 247 -11.73 -10.57 -2.07
CA VAL A 247 -10.80 -10.19 -3.15
C VAL A 247 -10.52 -8.71 -3.04
N ILE A 248 -9.28 -8.35 -2.71
CA ILE A 248 -8.89 -6.99 -2.37
C ILE A 248 -7.76 -6.56 -3.32
N GLY A 249 -8.04 -5.58 -4.17
CA GLY A 249 -7.08 -5.07 -5.15
C GLY A 249 -6.59 -3.66 -4.82
N THR A 250 -5.39 -3.32 -5.33
CA THR A 250 -4.93 -1.93 -5.45
C THR A 250 -4.73 -1.56 -6.92
N MET A 251 -4.92 -0.30 -7.22
CA MET A 251 -4.77 0.23 -8.56
C MET A 251 -4.16 1.64 -8.54
N ASN A 252 -3.21 1.87 -9.43
CA ASN A 252 -2.65 3.18 -9.65
C ASN A 252 -3.44 3.90 -10.76
N SER A 253 -4.05 5.05 -10.46
CA SER A 253 -4.89 5.77 -11.40
C SER A 253 -4.10 6.54 -12.47
N ALA A 254 -2.83 6.84 -12.22
CA ALA A 254 -1.98 7.59 -13.14
C ALA A 254 -1.41 6.74 -14.30
N ASP A 255 -1.47 5.43 -14.23
CA ASP A 255 -0.89 4.52 -15.24
C ASP A 255 -1.71 4.55 -16.55
N LYS A 256 -1.29 5.38 -17.51
CA LYS A 256 -1.91 5.50 -18.86
C LYS A 256 -1.69 4.26 -19.74
N SER A 257 -0.64 3.50 -19.49
CA SER A 257 -0.24 2.35 -20.32
C SER A 257 -1.17 1.14 -20.19
N ILE A 258 -2.16 1.23 -19.32
CA ILE A 258 -2.99 0.10 -18.91
C ILE A 258 -4.42 0.37 -19.34
N ALA A 259 -5.01 -0.63 -19.98
CA ALA A 259 -6.39 -0.59 -20.49
C ALA A 259 -7.35 0.00 -19.44
N ASN A 260 -8.27 0.84 -19.88
CA ASN A 260 -9.41 1.24 -19.06
C ASN A 260 -9.97 0.01 -18.37
N ILE A 261 -10.17 0.10 -17.06
CA ILE A 261 -10.81 -0.99 -16.30
C ILE A 261 -12.03 -1.44 -17.07
N ASP A 262 -12.03 -2.71 -17.46
CA ASP A 262 -13.15 -3.31 -18.15
C ASP A 262 -14.44 -3.04 -17.35
N ILE A 263 -15.49 -2.61 -18.04
CA ILE A 263 -16.82 -2.40 -17.45
C ILE A 263 -17.28 -3.66 -16.67
N ALA A 264 -16.79 -4.83 -17.09
CA ALA A 264 -17.04 -6.09 -16.41
C ALA A 264 -16.56 -6.10 -14.96
N LEU A 265 -15.41 -5.48 -14.66
CA LEU A 265 -14.92 -5.36 -13.27
C LEU A 265 -15.68 -4.34 -12.44
N ARG A 266 -16.11 -3.24 -13.05
CA ARG A 266 -16.81 -2.18 -12.30
C ARG A 266 -18.08 -2.67 -11.61
N ARG A 267 -18.71 -3.72 -12.11
CA ARG A 267 -19.89 -4.33 -11.50
C ARG A 267 -19.57 -5.36 -10.41
N ARG A 268 -18.33 -5.80 -10.33
CA ARG A 268 -17.91 -6.92 -9.46
C ARG A 268 -17.11 -6.49 -8.26
N PHE A 269 -16.64 -5.24 -8.26
CA PHE A 269 -15.84 -4.66 -7.20
C PHE A 269 -16.39 -3.32 -6.76
N ASP A 270 -16.30 -3.05 -5.48
CA ASP A 270 -16.48 -1.73 -4.91
C ASP A 270 -15.17 -0.95 -5.07
N PHE A 271 -15.27 0.26 -5.64
CA PHE A 271 -14.11 1.12 -5.89
C PHE A 271 -14.00 2.18 -4.81
N ILE A 272 -12.93 2.13 -4.02
CA ILE A 272 -12.64 3.08 -2.94
C ILE A 272 -11.49 3.97 -3.34
N VAL A 273 -11.73 5.28 -3.42
CA VAL A 273 -10.71 6.27 -3.78
C VAL A 273 -9.75 6.50 -2.60
N PHE A 274 -8.44 6.53 -2.92
CA PHE A 274 -7.36 6.93 -2.01
C PHE A 274 -6.77 8.25 -2.50
N PRO A 275 -7.30 9.38 -2.07
CA PRO A 275 -6.78 10.69 -2.43
C PRO A 275 -5.47 11.00 -1.71
N CYS A 276 -4.79 12.06 -2.11
CA CYS A 276 -3.70 12.62 -1.32
C CYS A 276 -4.25 13.17 0.00
N ASP A 277 -3.75 12.65 1.12
CA ASP A 277 -4.15 13.06 2.47
C ASP A 277 -3.10 14.00 3.09
N TYR A 278 -3.42 15.28 3.12
CA TYR A 278 -2.54 16.31 3.67
C TYR A 278 -2.54 16.32 5.21
N GLU A 279 -3.63 15.89 5.85
CA GLU A 279 -3.70 15.80 7.31
C GLU A 279 -2.83 14.65 7.82
N GLU A 280 -2.84 13.50 7.12
CA GLU A 280 -1.97 12.39 7.45
C GLU A 280 -0.49 12.76 7.23
N LEU A 281 -0.16 13.55 6.20
CA LEU A 281 1.19 14.09 6.01
C LEU A 281 1.61 14.96 7.20
N GLU A 282 0.78 15.91 7.60
CA GLU A 282 1.06 16.76 8.77
C GLU A 282 1.29 15.95 10.03
N LYS A 283 0.40 14.99 10.28
CA LYS A 283 0.45 14.12 11.45
C LYS A 283 1.73 13.27 11.45
N ALA A 284 2.09 12.67 10.32
CA ALA A 284 3.29 11.85 10.20
C ALA A 284 4.57 12.64 10.51
N ILE A 285 4.67 13.88 10.01
CA ILE A 285 5.82 14.76 10.26
C ILE A 285 5.85 15.19 11.74
N ARG A 286 4.70 15.57 12.34
CA ARG A 286 4.60 15.98 13.76
C ARG A 286 4.95 14.86 14.73
N VAL A 287 4.50 13.63 14.45
CA VAL A 287 4.84 12.45 15.29
C VAL A 287 6.34 12.21 15.35
N ARG A 288 7.08 12.59 14.30
CA ARG A 288 8.53 12.50 14.22
C ARG A 288 9.25 13.68 14.89
N GLY A 289 8.51 14.65 15.44
CA GLY A 289 9.04 15.80 16.16
C GLY A 289 9.34 17.03 15.29
N TYR A 290 8.92 17.05 14.02
CA TYR A 290 9.17 18.16 13.10
C TYR A 290 7.91 19.00 12.89
N ASN A 291 8.11 20.27 12.48
CA ASN A 291 7.03 21.16 12.10
C ASN A 291 6.80 21.06 10.58
N PRO A 292 5.66 20.52 10.10
CA PRO A 292 5.38 20.34 8.67
C PRO A 292 5.32 21.64 7.87
N THR A 293 5.02 22.77 8.54
CA THR A 293 4.98 24.10 7.90
C THR A 293 6.33 24.81 7.91
N SER A 294 7.37 24.23 8.50
CA SER A 294 8.70 24.84 8.57
C SER A 294 9.82 23.81 8.79
N ILE A 295 9.98 22.88 7.85
CA ILE A 295 11.18 22.03 7.80
C ILE A 295 12.30 22.82 7.13
N ASP A 296 13.27 23.25 7.92
CA ASP A 296 14.34 24.16 7.47
C ASP A 296 13.81 25.44 6.74
N GLY A 297 12.61 25.92 7.13
CA GLY A 297 11.96 27.08 6.53
C GLY A 297 11.08 26.76 5.31
N ILE A 298 10.85 25.50 4.99
CA ILE A 298 9.97 25.05 3.89
C ILE A 298 8.66 24.52 4.47
N ASP A 299 7.53 25.01 3.96
CA ASP A 299 6.20 24.47 4.22
C ASP A 299 5.94 23.32 3.24
N VAL A 300 6.17 22.08 3.70
CA VAL A 300 6.06 20.87 2.88
C VAL A 300 4.62 20.57 2.48
N VAL A 301 3.68 20.91 3.34
CA VAL A 301 2.26 20.68 3.07
C VAL A 301 1.75 21.65 2.02
N LYS A 302 2.08 22.93 2.14
CA LYS A 302 1.73 23.95 1.15
C LYS A 302 2.42 23.68 -0.18
N LEU A 303 3.69 23.26 -0.16
CA LEU A 303 4.44 22.85 -1.35
C LEU A 303 3.70 21.76 -2.12
N LEU A 304 3.34 20.66 -1.45
CA LEU A 304 2.65 19.54 -2.08
C LEU A 304 1.25 19.95 -2.59
N LYS A 305 0.50 20.74 -1.81
CA LYS A 305 -0.81 21.26 -2.22
C LYS A 305 -0.73 22.09 -3.50
N VAL A 306 0.24 22.99 -3.60
CA VAL A 306 0.39 23.87 -4.79
C VAL A 306 0.81 23.05 -6.01
N ILE A 307 1.79 22.15 -5.87
CA ILE A 307 2.19 21.23 -6.95
C ILE A 307 0.97 20.46 -7.45
N ASN A 308 0.21 19.85 -6.56
CA ASN A 308 -0.96 19.04 -6.91
C ASN A 308 -2.07 19.87 -7.59
N LYS A 309 -2.32 21.09 -7.12
CA LYS A 309 -3.30 21.98 -7.78
C LYS A 309 -2.89 22.34 -9.20
N ARG A 310 -1.62 22.59 -9.45
CA ARG A 310 -1.11 22.85 -10.81
C ARG A 310 -1.18 21.61 -11.70
N ILE A 311 -0.86 20.44 -11.16
CA ILE A 311 -1.02 19.17 -11.90
C ILE A 311 -2.50 18.95 -12.23
N GLU A 312 -3.39 19.14 -11.28
CA GLU A 312 -4.84 18.98 -11.49
C GLU A 312 -5.38 19.92 -12.58
N LEU A 313 -4.86 21.16 -12.67
CA LEU A 313 -5.21 22.12 -13.72
C LEU A 313 -4.66 21.75 -15.10
N LEU A 314 -3.45 21.16 -15.16
CA LEU A 314 -2.76 20.87 -16.43
C LEU A 314 -3.10 19.47 -16.98
N LEU A 315 -3.56 18.57 -16.12
CA LEU A 315 -3.97 17.20 -16.42
C LEU A 315 -5.33 16.91 -15.78
N ASP A 316 -5.33 16.15 -14.67
CA ASP A 316 -6.51 15.87 -13.84
C ASP A 316 -6.10 15.33 -12.46
N SER A 317 -7.11 15.01 -11.62
CA SER A 317 -6.90 14.51 -10.26
C SER A 317 -6.25 13.12 -10.15
N ASN A 318 -6.15 12.35 -11.24
CA ASN A 318 -5.53 11.05 -11.23
C ASN A 318 -3.99 11.13 -11.22
N TYR A 319 -3.43 12.27 -11.61
CA TYR A 319 -1.98 12.50 -11.73
C TYR A 319 -1.37 13.27 -10.55
N ILE A 320 -2.15 13.64 -9.54
CA ILE A 320 -1.60 14.33 -8.36
C ILE A 320 -0.59 13.45 -7.62
N ILE A 321 0.29 14.07 -6.88
CA ILE A 321 1.36 13.38 -6.13
C ILE A 321 0.83 13.02 -4.74
N GLY A 322 1.03 11.78 -4.33
CA GLY A 322 0.61 11.31 -3.01
C GLY A 322 1.50 11.84 -1.89
N HIS A 323 0.92 11.94 -0.70
CA HIS A 323 1.58 12.44 0.50
C HIS A 323 2.74 11.56 1.01
N ALA A 324 2.74 10.26 0.69
CA ALA A 324 3.74 9.32 1.18
C ALA A 324 5.18 9.65 0.73
N PHE A 325 5.36 10.38 -0.37
CA PHE A 325 6.67 10.82 -0.81
C PHE A 325 7.35 11.73 0.22
N PHE A 326 6.58 12.52 0.96
CA PHE A 326 7.08 13.52 1.92
C PHE A 326 6.95 13.12 3.39
N MET A 327 6.33 11.99 3.71
CA MET A 327 6.09 11.58 5.11
C MET A 327 7.37 11.41 5.94
N LYS A 328 8.51 11.15 5.30
CA LYS A 328 9.78 10.84 5.97
C LYS A 328 10.82 11.98 5.90
N VAL A 329 10.46 13.15 5.38
CA VAL A 329 11.40 14.27 5.29
C VAL A 329 11.62 14.91 6.65
N GLU A 330 12.87 15.23 6.97
CA GLU A 330 13.31 15.84 8.24
C GLU A 330 14.13 17.10 7.99
N THR A 331 14.80 17.17 6.84
CA THR A 331 15.74 18.24 6.48
C THR A 331 15.46 18.77 5.08
N TRP A 332 16.04 19.93 4.77
CA TRP A 332 16.11 20.47 3.43
C TRP A 332 16.68 19.47 2.41
N THR A 333 17.71 18.71 2.81
CA THR A 333 18.36 17.73 1.94
C THR A 333 17.38 16.61 1.56
N ASP A 334 16.56 16.15 2.50
CA ASP A 334 15.55 15.13 2.22
C ASP A 334 14.49 15.65 1.23
N ILE A 335 14.04 16.90 1.42
CA ILE A 335 13.07 17.53 0.51
C ILE A 335 13.68 17.64 -0.90
N LYS A 336 14.95 18.09 -0.99
CA LYS A 336 15.67 18.17 -2.25
C LYS A 336 15.75 16.81 -2.94
N ASP A 337 16.11 15.78 -2.20
CA ASP A 337 16.20 14.41 -2.69
C ASP A 337 14.86 13.87 -3.19
N VAL A 338 13.78 14.14 -2.48
CA VAL A 338 12.41 13.77 -2.91
C VAL A 338 12.07 14.47 -4.22
N ILE A 339 12.29 15.78 -4.33
CA ILE A 339 12.01 16.53 -5.55
C ILE A 339 12.84 15.99 -6.72
N GLN A 340 14.16 15.83 -6.55
CA GLN A 340 15.06 15.42 -7.64
C GLN A 340 14.87 13.96 -8.07
N LYS A 341 14.71 13.06 -7.09
CA LYS A 341 14.76 11.61 -7.34
C LYS A 341 13.39 10.97 -7.51
N LYS A 342 12.31 11.66 -7.10
CA LYS A 342 10.96 11.11 -7.12
C LYS A 342 9.97 11.97 -7.91
N ILE A 343 9.92 13.28 -7.61
CA ILE A 343 8.89 14.15 -8.17
C ILE A 343 9.23 14.52 -9.62
N ILE A 344 10.46 14.99 -9.91
CA ILE A 344 10.85 15.35 -11.28
C ILE A 344 10.70 14.17 -12.24
N PRO A 345 11.22 12.96 -11.97
CA PRO A 345 11.03 11.83 -12.86
C PRO A 345 9.56 11.48 -13.09
N LEU A 346 8.73 11.62 -12.05
CA LEU A 346 7.29 11.39 -12.17
C LEU A 346 6.60 12.44 -13.05
N LEU A 347 7.00 13.71 -12.92
CA LEU A 347 6.51 14.80 -13.79
C LEU A 347 6.97 14.61 -15.24
N GLU A 348 8.20 14.14 -15.46
CA GLU A 348 8.71 13.81 -16.80
C GLU A 348 7.89 12.70 -17.47
N GLU A 349 7.43 11.71 -16.70
CA GLU A 349 6.51 10.66 -17.18
C GLU A 349 5.12 11.23 -17.49
N TYR A 350 4.60 12.11 -16.64
CA TYR A 350 3.26 12.70 -16.81
C TYR A 350 3.19 13.66 -18.00
N PHE A 351 4.23 14.45 -18.21
CA PHE A 351 4.31 15.50 -19.23
C PHE A 351 5.30 15.15 -20.35
N PHE A 352 5.46 13.85 -20.67
CA PHE A 352 6.40 13.35 -21.68
C PHE A 352 6.24 14.00 -23.06
N ASP A 353 5.05 14.47 -23.38
CA ASP A 353 4.67 15.14 -24.62
C ASP A 353 4.94 16.66 -24.60
N ASP A 354 5.03 17.26 -23.41
CA ASP A 354 5.24 18.70 -23.22
C ASP A 354 5.96 18.99 -21.90
N LEU A 355 7.28 18.84 -21.91
CA LEU A 355 8.13 19.03 -20.73
C LEU A 355 8.15 20.48 -20.19
N GLN A 356 7.69 21.46 -20.98
CA GLN A 356 7.55 22.85 -20.51
C GLN A 356 6.53 22.94 -19.36
N LYS A 357 5.52 22.08 -19.35
CA LYS A 357 4.53 22.02 -18.26
C LYS A 357 5.15 21.73 -16.89
N ILE A 358 6.30 21.01 -16.86
CA ILE A 358 7.04 20.81 -15.62
C ILE A 358 7.52 22.14 -15.05
N GLN A 359 8.03 23.03 -15.91
CA GLN A 359 8.46 24.37 -15.50
C GLN A 359 7.27 25.20 -14.96
N VAL A 360 6.09 25.04 -15.56
CA VAL A 360 4.85 25.68 -15.05
C VAL A 360 4.47 25.13 -13.67
N VAL A 361 4.51 23.80 -13.49
CA VAL A 361 4.22 23.17 -12.18
C VAL A 361 5.19 23.66 -11.10
N LEU A 362 6.48 23.77 -11.42
CA LEU A 362 7.54 24.16 -10.50
C LEU A 362 7.73 25.68 -10.38
N ASN A 363 6.94 26.48 -11.13
CA ASN A 363 7.08 27.94 -11.19
C ASN A 363 8.48 28.40 -11.64
N ASP A 364 9.06 27.71 -12.63
CA ASP A 364 10.41 27.92 -13.12
C ASP A 364 10.49 28.92 -14.28
N ILE A 365 9.35 29.33 -14.83
CA ILE A 365 9.24 30.32 -15.92
C ILE A 365 8.31 31.47 -15.50
N ASP A 366 8.60 32.65 -16.04
CA ASP A 366 7.78 33.84 -15.88
C ASP A 366 6.63 33.92 -16.92
N ASP A 367 5.89 35.04 -16.94
CA ASP A 367 4.79 35.29 -17.87
C ASP A 367 5.24 35.42 -19.34
N THR A 368 6.52 35.61 -19.61
CA THR A 368 7.10 35.59 -20.95
C THR A 368 7.60 34.21 -21.40
N GLY A 369 7.59 33.23 -20.48
CA GLY A 369 8.16 31.90 -20.70
C GLY A 369 9.66 31.82 -20.51
N ALA A 370 10.29 32.87 -19.98
CA ALA A 370 11.71 32.87 -19.65
C ALA A 370 11.99 32.23 -18.30
N LEU A 371 13.16 31.57 -18.17
CA LEU A 371 13.57 30.95 -16.91
C LEU A 371 13.78 32.02 -15.83
N VAL A 372 13.22 31.78 -14.65
CA VAL A 372 13.52 32.60 -13.47
C VAL A 372 14.91 32.24 -12.90
N SER A 373 15.51 33.16 -12.14
CA SER A 373 16.88 32.97 -11.60
C SER A 373 17.02 31.72 -10.71
N GLU A 374 16.01 31.43 -9.95
CA GLU A 374 15.95 30.26 -9.03
C GLU A 374 15.04 29.18 -9.64
N HIS A 375 15.59 28.31 -10.50
CA HIS A 375 14.84 27.27 -11.19
C HIS A 375 15.31 25.86 -10.85
N ILE A 376 14.39 24.92 -10.90
CA ILE A 376 14.59 23.49 -10.63
C ILE A 376 14.68 22.69 -11.92
N TYR A 377 13.91 23.09 -12.94
CA TYR A 377 13.87 22.42 -14.24
C TYR A 377 14.24 23.42 -15.33
N THR A 378 15.35 23.18 -15.98
CA THR A 378 15.93 24.09 -16.98
C THR A 378 15.63 23.64 -18.40
N HIS A 379 15.84 24.54 -19.36
CA HIS A 379 15.91 24.19 -20.78
C HIS A 379 17.06 24.89 -21.46
N GLU A 380 17.51 24.29 -22.55
CA GLU A 380 18.51 24.85 -23.49
C GLU A 380 17.91 24.80 -24.88
N GLU A 381 18.07 25.88 -25.64
CA GLU A 381 17.74 25.90 -27.08
C GLU A 381 18.91 25.35 -27.90
N LEU A 382 18.66 24.25 -28.60
CA LEU A 382 19.58 23.71 -29.58
C LEU A 382 19.29 24.36 -30.93
N GLU A 383 20.16 25.23 -31.35
CA GLU A 383 20.11 25.85 -32.67
C GLU A 383 20.70 24.91 -33.72
N VAL A 384 19.97 24.68 -34.80
CA VAL A 384 20.34 23.74 -35.88
C VAL A 384 21.64 24.15 -36.53
N ASP A 385 21.81 25.44 -36.82
CA ASP A 385 22.96 26.00 -37.54
C ASP A 385 24.28 25.83 -36.77
N ASN A 386 24.22 25.70 -35.44
CA ASN A 386 25.39 25.50 -34.59
C ASN A 386 25.84 24.04 -34.48
N LEU A 387 24.94 23.10 -34.79
CA LEU A 387 25.14 21.68 -34.52
C LEU A 387 25.22 20.79 -35.76
N LEU A 388 24.56 21.20 -36.87
CA LEU A 388 24.49 20.42 -38.08
C LEU A 388 25.09 21.17 -39.26
N THR A 389 26.14 20.61 -39.86
CA THR A 389 26.80 21.16 -41.07
C THR A 389 26.01 20.93 -42.36
N TYR A 390 25.10 19.95 -42.34
CA TYR A 390 24.23 19.59 -43.47
C TYR A 390 22.89 19.12 -43.00
N VAL A 391 21.82 19.77 -43.42
CA VAL A 391 20.43 19.48 -43.01
C VAL A 391 19.66 18.79 -44.15
N GLY A 392 20.21 18.77 -45.39
CA GLY A 392 19.56 18.13 -46.54
C GLY A 392 18.19 18.74 -46.85
N GLU A 393 17.24 17.89 -47.22
CA GLU A 393 15.83 18.26 -47.47
C GLU A 393 14.98 18.29 -46.19
N TYR A 394 15.59 18.04 -45.02
CA TYR A 394 14.88 18.01 -43.73
C TYR A 394 14.71 19.44 -43.21
N VAL A 395 13.46 19.80 -42.94
CA VAL A 395 13.16 21.03 -42.16
C VAL A 395 13.32 20.68 -40.70
N ILE A 396 14.40 21.10 -40.06
CA ILE A 396 14.65 20.92 -38.65
C ILE A 396 14.49 22.28 -37.99
N GLU A 397 13.55 22.39 -37.08
CA GLU A 397 13.35 23.59 -36.25
C GLU A 397 14.26 23.54 -35.01
N SER A 398 14.57 24.68 -34.43
CA SER A 398 15.25 24.78 -33.14
C SER A 398 14.46 23.99 -32.09
N LYS A 399 15.16 23.24 -31.27
CA LYS A 399 14.51 22.34 -30.26
C LYS A 399 14.94 22.74 -28.85
N ARG A 400 13.97 22.83 -27.93
CA ARG A 400 14.28 22.94 -26.52
C ARG A 400 14.56 21.56 -25.92
N VAL A 401 15.68 21.46 -25.23
CA VAL A 401 16.06 20.28 -24.45
C VAL A 401 15.94 20.62 -22.98
N TYR A 402 15.23 19.81 -22.25
CA TYR A 402 14.90 20.03 -20.85
C TYR A 402 15.72 19.14 -19.95
N ALA A 403 16.10 19.65 -18.78
CA ALA A 403 16.88 18.90 -17.79
C ALA A 403 16.62 19.38 -16.36
N ALA A 404 16.76 18.48 -15.39
CA ALA A 404 16.74 18.84 -14.00
C ALA A 404 18.03 19.58 -13.58
N ASN A 405 17.90 20.77 -12.97
CA ASN A 405 19.00 21.46 -12.31
C ASN A 405 19.32 20.74 -10.99
N ARG A 406 20.46 20.08 -10.92
CA ARG A 406 20.87 19.34 -9.72
C ARG A 406 21.33 20.25 -8.57
N ASN A 407 21.62 21.51 -8.84
CA ASN A 407 22.21 22.46 -7.89
C ASN A 407 21.24 23.57 -7.46
N PHE A 408 19.92 23.34 -7.55
CA PHE A 408 18.96 24.33 -7.10
C PHE A 408 19.03 24.57 -5.59
N THR A 409 18.65 25.77 -5.19
CA THR A 409 18.67 26.22 -3.81
C THR A 409 17.34 25.99 -3.09
N LYS A 410 17.32 26.26 -1.80
CA LYS A 410 16.08 26.23 -1.00
C LYS A 410 15.04 27.24 -1.52
N ASN A 411 15.49 28.42 -2.00
CA ASN A 411 14.60 29.44 -2.54
C ASN A 411 13.85 28.97 -3.78
N ALA A 412 14.46 28.09 -4.60
CA ALA A 412 13.80 27.50 -5.74
C ALA A 412 12.58 26.63 -5.34
N ILE A 413 12.59 26.01 -4.15
CA ILE A 413 11.45 25.29 -3.62
C ILE A 413 10.40 26.26 -3.06
N VAL A 414 10.84 27.25 -2.29
CA VAL A 414 9.92 28.22 -1.63
C VAL A 414 9.12 28.98 -2.68
N LYS A 415 9.72 29.42 -3.79
CA LYS A 415 9.02 30.14 -4.86
C LYS A 415 7.87 29.36 -5.52
N ILE A 416 7.87 28.00 -5.41
CA ILE A 416 6.77 27.20 -5.97
C ILE A 416 5.44 27.61 -5.36
N TYR A 417 5.43 27.90 -4.04
CA TYR A 417 4.21 28.17 -3.28
C TYR A 417 4.17 29.57 -2.66
N ASP A 418 5.23 30.36 -2.78
CA ASP A 418 5.25 31.74 -2.26
C ASP A 418 4.25 32.60 -3.01
N GLY A 419 3.51 33.44 -2.27
CA GLY A 419 2.45 34.29 -2.82
C GLY A 419 1.17 33.54 -3.27
N VAL A 420 1.14 32.18 -3.25
CA VAL A 420 -0.05 31.42 -3.63
C VAL A 420 -1.05 31.37 -2.47
N ILE A 421 -2.28 31.77 -2.75
CA ILE A 421 -3.45 31.64 -1.85
C ILE A 421 -4.18 30.35 -2.24
N LEU A 422 -4.35 29.44 -1.26
CA LEU A 422 -5.00 28.13 -1.44
C LEU A 422 -6.38 28.11 -0.81
#